data_ea3253b226b284133e8a9ca5223de180
#
_entry.id   ea3253b226b284133e8a9ca5223de180
#
_cell.length_a   1.000
_cell.length_b   1.000
_cell.length_c   1.000
_cell.angle_alpha   90.00
_cell.angle_beta   90.00
_cell.angle_gamma   90.00
#
_symmetry.space_group_name_H-M   'P 1'
#
loop_
_entity.id
_entity.type
_entity.pdbx_description
1 polymer ?
#
loop_
_entity_poly.entity_id
_entity_poly.type
_entity_poly.pdbx_seq_one_letter_code
_entity_poly.pdbx_strand_id
1 'polypeptide(L)' 'MNYDVEVSWDDTAGVWCAVCDCIPLALESHSFDALIARVKIAVPEILALNGESSKDVRLCFKTTHWERIA' A
#
# COMPACT_ATOMS: atom_id res chain seq x y z
N MET A 1 7.62 10.43 10.59
CA MET A 1 8.24 9.62 9.53
C MET A 1 7.22 9.31 8.45
N ASN A 2 7.61 9.38 7.20
CA ASN A 2 6.72 9.17 6.06
C ASN A 2 7.13 7.93 5.28
N TYR A 3 6.14 7.15 4.86
CA TYR A 3 6.34 6.00 3.97
C TYR A 3 5.54 6.19 2.69
N ASP A 4 6.16 5.87 1.57
CA ASP A 4 5.49 5.85 0.28
C ASP A 4 4.97 4.44 0.02
N VAL A 5 3.67 4.33 -0.23
CA VAL A 5 3.02 3.07 -0.59
C VAL A 5 2.65 3.13 -2.07
N GLU A 6 3.26 2.28 -2.86
CA GLU A 6 2.95 2.16 -4.29
C GLU A 6 1.70 1.32 -4.46
N VAL A 7 0.70 1.88 -5.13
CA VAL A 7 -0.56 1.19 -5.42
C VAL A 7 -0.70 1.05 -6.94
N SER A 8 -0.93 -0.16 -7.40
CA SER A 8 -1.07 -0.44 -8.82
C SER A 8 -2.23 -1.40 -9.09
N TRP A 9 -2.82 -1.28 -10.28
CA TRP A 9 -3.84 -2.20 -10.74
C TRP A 9 -3.19 -3.33 -11.52
N ASP A 10 -3.49 -4.57 -11.12
CA ASP A 10 -3.07 -5.77 -11.85
C ASP A 10 -4.26 -6.24 -12.71
N ASP A 11 -4.17 -5.94 -13.99
CA ASP A 11 -5.24 -6.25 -14.94
C ASP A 11 -5.44 -7.75 -15.15
N THR A 12 -4.37 -8.52 -15.04
CA THR A 12 -4.42 -9.97 -15.19
C THR A 12 -5.15 -10.63 -14.02
N ALA A 13 -4.81 -10.24 -12.81
CA ALA A 13 -5.42 -10.79 -11.61
C ALA A 13 -6.73 -10.08 -11.20
N GLY A 14 -6.98 -8.89 -11.74
CA GLY A 14 -8.17 -8.11 -11.40
C GLY A 14 -8.16 -7.58 -9.98
N VAL A 15 -6.98 -7.18 -9.49
CA VAL A 15 -6.83 -6.69 -8.11
C VAL A 15 -5.97 -5.44 -8.08
N TRP A 16 -6.15 -4.66 -7.02
CA TRP A 16 -5.24 -3.58 -6.63
C TRP A 16 -4.16 -4.14 -5.74
N CYS A 17 -2.92 -3.74 -5.97
CA CYS A 17 -1.76 -4.19 -5.20
C CYS A 17 -1.11 -3.00 -4.50
N ALA A 18 -0.71 -3.18 -3.25
CA ALA A 18 0.02 -2.17 -2.48
C ALA A 18 1.34 -2.76 -2.01
N VAL A 19 2.43 -2.05 -2.28
CA VAL A 19 3.77 -2.43 -1.83
C VAL A 19 4.49 -1.22 -1.26
N CYS A 20 5.40 -1.47 -0.33
CA CYS A 20 6.27 -0.43 0.23
C CYS A 20 7.69 -0.97 0.31
N ASP A 21 8.65 -0.19 -0.20
CA ASP A 21 10.04 -0.62 -0.22
C ASP A 21 10.71 -0.56 1.16
N CYS A 22 10.25 0.35 2.00
CA CYS A 22 10.87 0.59 3.31
C CYS A 22 10.47 -0.41 4.38
N ILE A 23 9.33 -1.08 4.20
CA ILE A 23 8.81 -2.09 5.13
C ILE A 23 8.28 -3.27 4.32
N PRO A 24 8.21 -4.48 4.89
CA PRO A 24 7.75 -5.67 4.15
C PRO A 24 6.21 -5.67 4.01
N LEU A 25 5.71 -4.74 3.23
CA LEU A 25 4.28 -4.61 2.95
C LEU A 25 4.00 -5.07 1.52
N ALA A 26 3.11 -6.05 1.38
CA ALA A 26 2.59 -6.48 0.08
C ALA A 26 1.17 -7.01 0.29
N LEU A 27 0.19 -6.26 -0.18
CA LEU A 27 -1.22 -6.59 -0.04
C LEU A 27 -1.92 -6.44 -1.38
N GLU A 28 -3.05 -7.15 -1.53
CA GLU A 28 -3.90 -6.99 -2.69
C GLU A 28 -5.37 -7.05 -2.29
N SER A 29 -6.23 -6.42 -3.09
CA SER A 29 -7.66 -6.41 -2.87
C SER A 29 -8.38 -6.08 -4.18
N HIS A 30 -9.59 -6.58 -4.35
CA HIS A 30 -10.43 -6.23 -5.50
C HIS A 30 -10.94 -4.78 -5.43
N SER A 31 -10.96 -4.18 -4.24
CA SER A 31 -11.41 -2.82 -4.01
C SER A 31 -10.25 -1.93 -3.60
N PHE A 32 -10.12 -0.76 -4.24
CA PHE A 32 -9.12 0.24 -3.88
C PHE A 32 -9.32 0.70 -2.43
N ASP A 33 -10.56 1.05 -2.06
CA ASP A 33 -10.86 1.53 -0.71
C ASP A 33 -10.57 0.47 0.35
N ALA A 34 -10.88 -0.79 0.07
CA ALA A 34 -10.59 -1.89 0.99
C ALA A 34 -9.07 -2.09 1.12
N LEU A 35 -8.32 -1.93 0.03
CA LEU A 35 -6.87 -2.02 0.06
C LEU A 35 -6.26 -0.96 0.97
N ILE A 36 -6.70 0.30 0.82
CA ILE A 36 -6.22 1.41 1.66
C ILE A 36 -6.52 1.13 3.12
N ALA A 37 -7.72 0.67 3.44
CA ALA A 37 -8.10 0.35 4.82
C ALA A 37 -7.22 -0.76 5.40
N ARG A 38 -6.91 -1.79 4.62
CA ARG A 38 -6.04 -2.89 5.05
C ARG A 38 -4.61 -2.44 5.28
N VAL A 39 -4.08 -1.57 4.42
CA VAL A 39 -2.74 -1.01 4.59
C VAL A 39 -2.64 -0.22 5.90
N LYS A 40 -3.66 0.56 6.22
CA LYS A 40 -3.71 1.36 7.45
C LYS A 40 -3.70 0.49 8.71
N ILE A 41 -4.17 -0.73 8.62
CA ILE A 41 -4.13 -1.70 9.72
C ILE A 41 -2.77 -2.44 9.73
N ALA A 42 -2.29 -2.86 8.57
CA ALA A 42 -1.10 -3.69 8.45
C ALA A 42 0.18 -2.94 8.83
N VAL A 43 0.31 -1.67 8.47
CA VAL A 43 1.54 -0.90 8.70
C VAL A 43 1.88 -0.79 10.19
N PRO A 44 0.95 -0.42 11.08
CA PRO A 44 1.25 -0.40 12.51
C PRO A 44 1.68 -1.76 13.06
N GLU A 45 1.08 -2.85 12.59
CA GLU A 45 1.44 -4.20 13.01
C GLU A 45 2.86 -4.57 12.58
N ILE A 46 3.21 -4.25 11.33
CA ILE A 46 4.57 -4.51 10.81
C ILE A 46 5.60 -3.71 11.60
N LEU A 47 5.35 -2.44 11.85
CA LEU A 47 6.25 -1.59 12.61
C LEU A 47 6.43 -2.10 14.03
N ALA A 48 5.36 -2.52 14.68
CA ALA A 48 5.42 -3.08 16.03
C ALA A 48 6.26 -4.36 16.07
N LEU A 49 6.14 -5.23 15.06
CA LEU A 49 6.95 -6.44 14.96
C LEU A 49 8.43 -6.13 14.80
N ASN A 50 8.77 -5.01 14.21
CA ASN A 50 10.15 -4.55 14.04
C ASN A 50 10.64 -3.67 15.19
N GLY A 51 9.87 -3.58 16.27
CA GLY A 51 10.22 -2.76 17.44
C GLY A 51 10.10 -1.28 17.20
N GLU A 52 9.35 -0.85 16.20
CA GLU A 52 9.17 0.55 15.84
C GLU A 52 7.77 1.05 16.23
N SER A 53 7.68 2.35 16.52
CA SER A 53 6.42 3.00 16.84
C SER A 53 5.73 3.47 15.56
N SER A 54 4.41 3.34 15.50
CA SER A 54 3.61 3.92 14.43
C SER A 54 3.18 5.36 14.72
N LYS A 55 3.58 5.89 15.87
CA LYS A 55 3.27 7.27 16.25
C LYS A 55 3.90 8.25 15.26
N ASP A 56 3.14 9.23 14.82
CA ASP A 56 3.58 10.24 13.85
C ASP A 56 3.96 9.69 12.47
N VAL A 57 3.58 8.47 12.16
CA VAL A 57 3.78 7.89 10.83
C VAL A 57 2.69 8.38 9.88
N ARG A 58 3.11 8.81 8.70
CA ARG A 58 2.22 9.22 7.62
C ARG A 58 2.47 8.34 6.40
N LEU A 59 1.40 7.96 5.73
CA LEU A 59 1.47 7.14 4.52
C LEU A 59 1.09 8.01 3.33
N CYS A 60 1.94 7.98 2.31
CA CYS A 60 1.66 8.61 1.03
C CYS A 60 1.33 7.51 0.02
N PHE A 61 0.08 7.43 -0.40
CA PHE A 61 -0.34 6.45 -1.40
C PHE A 61 -0.12 7.04 -2.78
N LYS A 62 0.68 6.35 -3.60
CA LYS A 62 1.00 6.77 -4.96
C LYS A 62 0.52 5.73 -5.93
N THR A 63 -0.14 6.16 -7.00
CA THR A 63 -0.60 5.27 -8.04
C THR A 63 -0.22 5.82 -9.40
N THR A 64 0.11 4.90 -10.33
CA THR A 64 0.44 5.23 -11.71
C THR A 64 -0.46 4.40 -12.61
N HIS A 65 -1.08 5.05 -13.58
CA HIS A 65 -1.95 4.39 -14.53
C HIS A 65 -1.63 4.87 -15.94
N TRP A 66 -1.40 3.93 -16.85
CA TRP A 66 -1.09 4.22 -18.24
C TRP A 66 -2.29 3.87 -19.12
N GLU A 67 -2.72 4.80 -19.92
CA GLU A 67 -3.78 4.60 -20.89
C GLU A 67 -3.25 4.80 -22.30
N ARG A 68 -3.66 3.92 -23.19
CA ARG A 68 -3.37 4.03 -24.61
C ARG A 68 -4.50 4.81 -25.28
N ILE A 69 -4.16 5.90 -25.95
CA ILE A 69 -5.19 6.77 -26.51
C ILE A 69 -5.75 6.24 -27.84
N ALA A 70 -4.99 5.57 -28.64
CA ALA A 70 -5.53 5.06 -29.90
C ALA A 70 -4.89 3.75 -30.29
#